data_10c0f24f4932712eb28c9e2e34fcfcf8
#
_entry.id   10c0f24f4932712eb28c9e2e34fcfcf8
#
_cell.length_a   1.000
_cell.length_b   1.000
_cell.length_c   1.000
_cell.angle_alpha   90.00
_cell.angle_beta   90.00
_cell.angle_gamma   90.00
#
_symmetry.space_group_name_H-M   'P 1'
#
loop_
_entity.id
_entity.type
_entity.pdbx_description
1 polymer ?
#
loop_
_entity_poly.entity_id
_entity_poly.type
_entity_poly.pdbx_seq_one_letter_code
_entity_poly.pdbx_strand_id
1 'polypeptide(L)'
;MKKNIAVIGGGAAGMMAAYAAAKSGAQVTLYEKNEKLGKKIYITGKGRCNVTNDCSRDVFFDQVVTNPKFLYSAFETFDNQAVMQLLEQAGCPLKTERGNRVFPVSDHSSDVIRALERLLQREGVKVHLHSSVKRVLEEDGQAVGLELSDGKRIQADSVIAATGGLSYPSTGSTGDGYRWAEATGHKVVACTPSLVPFVTEDTWCAKLQGLALKNVTLALYFDGKEIYQGFGEMLFTHFGVSGPLVLSASSYYSAQLAKWTKKNEKKKLSRPECRIELNLKPALTAEQLDKRLLREFDSQKNKNFGNAIDGLFPARLIPVMLELSGIEPEKKVHEITKQERQKFAALIRKLPMTVEKTGEFAEAIITRGGVYVKDVNPSTMESKRLPGLYFAGEVLDVDALTGGFNLQVAWSTGYLAGTSAAGSNKGE
;
A
#
# COMPACT_ATOMS: atom_id res chain seq x y z
N MET A 1 17.49 -15.89 -33.16
CA MET A 1 16.26 -15.10 -33.45
C MET A 1 15.91 -14.30 -32.20
N LYS A 2 15.35 -13.08 -32.35
CA LYS A 2 14.86 -12.30 -31.20
C LYS A 2 13.65 -13.02 -30.59
N LYS A 3 13.58 -13.14 -29.26
CA LYS A 3 12.42 -13.68 -28.57
C LYS A 3 11.21 -12.76 -28.68
N ASN A 4 10.04 -13.30 -28.90
CA ASN A 4 8.76 -12.60 -28.88
C ASN A 4 8.17 -12.68 -27.47
N ILE A 5 7.95 -11.56 -26.83
CA ILE A 5 7.43 -11.49 -25.46
C ILE A 5 6.11 -10.75 -25.44
N ALA A 6 5.09 -11.38 -24.85
CA ALA A 6 3.80 -10.78 -24.61
C ALA A 6 3.71 -10.33 -23.14
N VAL A 7 3.48 -9.04 -22.90
CA VAL A 7 3.27 -8.47 -21.58
C VAL A 7 1.79 -8.13 -21.42
N ILE A 8 1.17 -8.58 -20.32
CA ILE A 8 -0.24 -8.38 -20.04
C ILE A 8 -0.41 -7.40 -18.88
N GLY A 9 -1.01 -6.23 -19.16
CA GLY A 9 -1.26 -5.16 -18.21
C GLY A 9 -0.30 -3.98 -18.38
N GLY A 10 -0.86 -2.81 -18.68
CA GLY A 10 -0.16 -1.54 -18.90
C GLY A 10 0.01 -0.70 -17.63
N GLY A 11 0.11 -1.36 -16.46
CA GLY A 11 0.42 -0.73 -15.17
C GLY A 11 1.92 -0.55 -14.94
N ALA A 12 2.30 -0.21 -13.70
CA ALA A 12 3.68 0.00 -13.29
C ALA A 12 4.59 -1.18 -13.65
N ALA A 13 4.24 -2.38 -13.16
CA ALA A 13 5.04 -3.58 -13.38
C ALA A 13 5.11 -3.96 -14.87
N GLY A 14 3.99 -3.87 -15.61
CA GLY A 14 3.96 -4.27 -17.00
C GLY A 14 4.73 -3.32 -17.93
N MET A 15 4.61 -2.01 -17.74
CA MET A 15 5.42 -1.05 -18.51
C MET A 15 6.91 -1.22 -18.24
N MET A 16 7.29 -1.46 -16.98
CA MET A 16 8.69 -1.72 -16.62
C MET A 16 9.19 -3.05 -17.20
N ALA A 17 8.37 -4.11 -17.15
CA ALA A 17 8.73 -5.40 -17.74
C ALA A 17 8.89 -5.31 -19.28
N ALA A 18 7.99 -4.62 -19.93
CA ALA A 18 8.07 -4.40 -21.38
C ALA A 18 9.32 -3.61 -21.77
N TYR A 19 9.62 -2.54 -21.05
CA TYR A 19 10.86 -1.77 -21.24
C TYR A 19 12.10 -2.64 -21.05
N ALA A 20 12.18 -3.35 -19.92
CA ALA A 20 13.36 -4.16 -19.60
C ALA A 20 13.60 -5.29 -20.61
N ALA A 21 12.53 -5.97 -21.04
CA ALA A 21 12.60 -7.01 -22.06
C ALA A 21 13.05 -6.48 -23.42
N ALA A 22 12.51 -5.35 -23.87
CA ALA A 22 12.88 -4.74 -25.15
C ALA A 22 14.32 -4.20 -25.13
N LYS A 23 14.72 -3.54 -24.06
CA LYS A 23 16.11 -3.10 -23.83
C LYS A 23 17.10 -4.27 -23.86
N SER A 24 16.67 -5.46 -23.42
CA SER A 24 17.44 -6.71 -23.49
C SER A 24 17.42 -7.38 -24.88
N GLY A 25 16.86 -6.73 -25.90
CA GLY A 25 16.90 -7.17 -27.28
C GLY A 25 15.70 -8.02 -27.74
N ALA A 26 14.69 -8.25 -26.89
CA ALA A 26 13.49 -8.97 -27.29
C ALA A 26 12.55 -8.11 -28.16
N GLN A 27 11.67 -8.76 -28.92
CA GLN A 27 10.53 -8.14 -29.57
C GLN A 27 9.32 -8.19 -28.62
N VAL A 28 8.86 -7.03 -28.16
CA VAL A 28 7.87 -6.95 -27.08
C VAL A 28 6.57 -6.36 -27.58
N THR A 29 5.46 -7.02 -27.18
CA THR A 29 4.10 -6.49 -27.36
C THR A 29 3.40 -6.43 -26.01
N LEU A 30 2.91 -5.24 -25.63
CA LEU A 30 2.17 -4.99 -24.40
C LEU A 30 0.68 -4.89 -24.71
N TYR A 31 -0.13 -5.67 -23.99
CA TYR A 31 -1.60 -5.72 -24.12
C TYR A 31 -2.23 -5.10 -22.87
N GLU A 32 -3.02 -4.04 -23.06
CA GLU A 32 -3.77 -3.35 -22.02
C GLU A 32 -5.25 -3.33 -22.36
N LYS A 33 -6.10 -3.75 -21.44
CA LYS A 33 -7.56 -3.79 -21.66
C LYS A 33 -8.23 -2.42 -21.67
N ASN A 34 -7.62 -1.45 -20.99
CA ASN A 34 -8.12 -0.09 -20.90
C ASN A 34 -7.74 0.76 -22.13
N GLU A 35 -8.31 1.97 -22.17
CA GLU A 35 -8.08 2.99 -23.21
C GLU A 35 -6.74 3.72 -23.08
N LYS A 36 -6.01 3.53 -21.97
CA LYS A 36 -4.71 4.17 -21.69
C LYS A 36 -3.87 3.37 -20.73
N LEU A 37 -2.55 3.60 -20.77
CA LEU A 37 -1.60 3.05 -19.82
C LEU A 37 -1.67 3.76 -18.46
N GLY A 38 -1.20 3.11 -17.41
CA GLY A 38 -0.93 3.72 -16.11
C GLY A 38 -2.14 4.18 -15.31
N LYS A 39 -3.36 3.71 -15.57
CA LYS A 39 -4.58 4.18 -14.87
C LYS A 39 -4.45 4.17 -13.34
N LYS A 40 -3.87 3.13 -12.75
CA LYS A 40 -3.64 3.09 -11.30
C LYS A 40 -2.51 4.03 -10.88
N ILE A 41 -1.45 4.18 -11.67
CA ILE A 41 -0.38 5.16 -11.40
C ILE A 41 -0.97 6.57 -11.33
N TYR A 42 -1.88 6.90 -12.25
CA TYR A 42 -2.50 8.22 -12.35
C TYR A 42 -3.19 8.67 -11.05
N ILE A 43 -3.80 7.75 -10.30
CA ILE A 43 -4.52 8.07 -9.05
C ILE A 43 -3.66 7.93 -7.80
N THR A 44 -2.45 7.34 -7.89
CA THR A 44 -1.58 7.14 -6.73
C THR A 44 -1.08 8.47 -6.16
N GLY A 45 -0.80 8.50 -4.86
CA GLY A 45 -0.31 9.70 -4.18
C GLY A 45 -1.23 10.92 -4.34
N LYS A 46 -2.55 10.72 -4.46
CA LYS A 46 -3.54 11.77 -4.72
C LYS A 46 -3.28 12.51 -6.06
N GLY A 47 -2.93 11.78 -7.10
CA GLY A 47 -2.62 12.31 -8.43
C GLY A 47 -1.18 12.81 -8.60
N ARG A 48 -0.34 12.73 -7.56
CA ARG A 48 1.07 13.14 -7.61
C ARG A 48 2.02 12.01 -7.99
N CYS A 49 1.66 10.77 -7.77
CA CYS A 49 2.47 9.55 -7.87
C CYS A 49 3.68 9.55 -6.90
N ASN A 50 3.55 8.86 -5.77
CA ASN A 50 4.71 8.55 -4.93
C ASN A 50 5.49 7.40 -5.59
N VAL A 51 6.48 7.74 -6.42
CA VAL A 51 7.20 6.83 -7.33
C VAL A 51 7.91 5.71 -6.57
N THR A 52 8.63 6.08 -5.52
CA THR A 52 9.42 5.19 -4.68
C THR A 52 9.72 5.86 -3.33
N ASN A 53 10.58 5.24 -2.54
CA ASN A 53 11.15 5.79 -1.33
C ASN A 53 12.67 5.82 -1.43
N ASP A 54 13.28 6.97 -1.17
CA ASP A 54 14.73 7.20 -1.18
C ASP A 54 15.37 6.75 0.15
N CYS A 55 15.06 5.52 0.56
CA CYS A 55 15.57 4.91 1.79
C CYS A 55 16.68 3.91 1.49
N SER A 56 17.38 3.48 2.56
CA SER A 56 18.33 2.37 2.46
C SER A 56 17.61 1.04 2.18
N ARG A 57 18.37 0.06 1.68
CA ARG A 57 17.91 -1.29 1.43
C ARG A 57 17.20 -1.91 2.65
N ASP A 58 17.80 -1.82 3.81
CA ASP A 58 17.26 -2.44 5.02
C ASP A 58 15.93 -1.81 5.41
N VAL A 59 15.83 -0.48 5.36
CA VAL A 59 14.57 0.25 5.57
C VAL A 59 13.49 -0.16 4.55
N PHE A 60 13.87 -0.37 3.28
CA PHE A 60 12.92 -0.87 2.28
C PHE A 60 12.31 -2.22 2.69
N PHE A 61 13.15 -3.19 3.06
CA PHE A 61 12.68 -4.53 3.44
C PHE A 61 11.88 -4.54 4.75
N ASP A 62 12.17 -3.65 5.68
CA ASP A 62 11.37 -3.45 6.90
C ASP A 62 9.94 -2.96 6.61
N GLN A 63 9.73 -2.31 5.46
CA GLN A 63 8.41 -1.85 5.05
C GLN A 63 7.61 -2.90 4.24
N VAL A 64 8.22 -4.00 3.84
CA VAL A 64 7.54 -5.10 3.14
C VAL A 64 6.92 -6.04 4.17
N VAL A 65 5.58 -6.06 4.24
CA VAL A 65 4.83 -6.79 5.27
C VAL A 65 4.74 -8.29 4.95
N THR A 66 4.60 -8.63 3.66
CA THR A 66 4.41 -10.01 3.21
C THR A 66 5.54 -10.44 2.28
N ASN A 67 6.18 -11.57 2.60
CA ASN A 67 7.22 -12.23 1.80
C ASN A 67 8.43 -11.34 1.40
N PRO A 68 9.04 -10.52 2.32
CA PRO A 68 10.13 -9.62 1.96
C PRO A 68 11.32 -10.33 1.29
N LYS A 69 11.68 -11.52 1.74
CA LYS A 69 12.83 -12.28 1.20
C LYS A 69 12.67 -12.65 -0.28
N PHE A 70 11.44 -12.76 -0.76
CA PHE A 70 11.15 -13.04 -2.17
C PHE A 70 11.65 -11.93 -3.10
N LEU A 71 11.73 -10.71 -2.61
CA LEU A 71 12.11 -9.52 -3.38
C LEU A 71 13.62 -9.27 -3.48
N TYR A 72 14.47 -10.02 -2.77
CA TYR A 72 15.91 -9.72 -2.70
C TYR A 72 16.53 -9.59 -4.10
N SER A 73 16.39 -10.59 -4.96
CA SER A 73 16.94 -10.55 -6.31
C SER A 73 16.35 -9.44 -7.16
N ALA A 74 15.04 -9.20 -7.05
CA ALA A 74 14.37 -8.16 -7.82
C ALA A 74 14.86 -6.75 -7.42
N PHE A 75 14.99 -6.49 -6.12
CA PHE A 75 15.49 -5.21 -5.62
C PHE A 75 16.98 -4.99 -5.94
N GLU A 76 17.82 -6.02 -5.80
CA GLU A 76 19.25 -5.93 -6.19
C GLU A 76 19.42 -5.70 -7.70
N THR A 77 18.52 -6.24 -8.52
CA THR A 77 18.57 -6.02 -9.98
C THR A 77 18.13 -4.62 -10.37
N PHE A 78 17.10 -4.09 -9.69
CA PHE A 78 16.53 -2.78 -10.00
C PHE A 78 15.95 -2.13 -8.73
N ASP A 79 16.77 -1.38 -8.01
CA ASP A 79 16.46 -0.73 -6.74
C ASP A 79 15.75 0.63 -6.91
N ASN A 80 15.57 1.33 -5.80
CA ASN A 80 14.96 2.65 -5.77
C ASN A 80 15.82 3.72 -6.45
N GLN A 81 17.16 3.62 -6.40
CA GLN A 81 18.04 4.54 -7.09
C GLN A 81 17.99 4.34 -8.61
N ALA A 82 17.92 3.08 -9.05
CA ALA A 82 17.81 2.76 -10.46
C ALA A 82 16.53 3.29 -11.09
N VAL A 83 15.38 3.18 -10.40
CA VAL A 83 14.12 3.74 -10.92
C VAL A 83 14.12 5.26 -10.96
N MET A 84 14.72 5.92 -9.94
CA MET A 84 14.84 7.37 -9.92
C MET A 84 15.67 7.85 -11.11
N GLN A 85 16.86 7.30 -11.29
CA GLN A 85 17.75 7.63 -12.43
C GLN A 85 17.08 7.39 -13.78
N LEU A 86 16.39 6.26 -13.95
CA LEU A 86 15.70 5.93 -15.19
C LEU A 86 14.61 6.95 -15.54
N LEU A 87 13.80 7.35 -14.58
CA LEU A 87 12.73 8.33 -14.81
C LEU A 87 13.29 9.73 -15.08
N GLU A 88 14.33 10.15 -14.40
CA GLU A 88 15.00 11.43 -14.66
C GLU A 88 15.61 11.46 -16.06
N GLN A 89 16.32 10.40 -16.46
CA GLN A 89 16.85 10.24 -17.83
C GLN A 89 15.75 10.19 -18.90
N ALA A 90 14.55 9.73 -18.54
CA ALA A 90 13.38 9.77 -19.41
C ALA A 90 12.66 11.13 -19.39
N GLY A 91 13.23 12.15 -18.73
CA GLY A 91 12.69 13.52 -18.71
C GLY A 91 11.54 13.71 -17.70
N CYS A 92 11.58 13.00 -16.56
CA CYS A 92 10.70 13.22 -15.42
C CYS A 92 11.56 13.58 -14.19
N PRO A 93 11.87 14.87 -13.96
CA PRO A 93 12.62 15.30 -12.78
C PRO A 93 11.90 14.92 -11.50
N LEU A 94 12.64 14.43 -10.52
CA LEU A 94 12.13 13.94 -9.24
C LEU A 94 12.57 14.84 -8.07
N LYS A 95 11.80 14.79 -6.98
CA LYS A 95 12.13 15.42 -5.70
C LYS A 95 11.85 14.46 -4.55
N THR A 96 12.71 14.49 -3.54
CA THR A 96 12.51 13.75 -2.29
C THR A 96 11.88 14.65 -1.24
N GLU A 97 10.78 14.22 -0.65
CA GLU A 97 10.05 14.91 0.42
C GLU A 97 10.26 14.21 1.78
N ARG A 98 9.69 14.80 2.84
CA ARG A 98 9.72 14.25 4.20
C ARG A 98 9.34 12.77 4.21
N GLY A 99 10.13 11.96 4.92
CA GLY A 99 9.96 10.50 4.99
C GLY A 99 10.49 9.80 3.74
N ASN A 100 11.44 10.44 3.05
CA ASN A 100 12.13 9.93 1.85
C ASN A 100 11.18 9.56 0.70
N ARG A 101 9.98 10.14 0.67
CA ARG A 101 9.00 9.89 -0.40
C ARG A 101 9.40 10.64 -1.67
N VAL A 102 9.43 9.93 -2.78
CA VAL A 102 9.88 10.48 -4.06
C VAL A 102 8.67 10.79 -4.96
N PHE A 103 8.62 12.02 -5.44
CA PHE A 103 7.56 12.53 -6.32
C PHE A 103 8.14 13.21 -7.55
N PRO A 104 7.41 13.31 -8.69
CA PRO A 104 7.80 14.21 -9.76
C PRO A 104 7.80 15.66 -9.27
N VAL A 105 8.75 16.46 -9.73
CA VAL A 105 8.85 17.90 -9.38
C VAL A 105 7.56 18.66 -9.72
N SER A 106 6.91 18.27 -10.80
CA SER A 106 5.63 18.83 -11.26
C SER A 106 4.43 18.53 -10.36
N ASP A 107 4.54 17.56 -9.44
CA ASP A 107 3.43 17.01 -8.66
C ASP A 107 2.31 16.37 -9.52
N HIS A 108 2.61 15.96 -10.75
CA HIS A 108 1.67 15.31 -11.65
C HIS A 108 2.09 13.89 -12.01
N SER A 109 1.26 12.90 -11.65
CA SER A 109 1.46 11.48 -12.00
C SER A 109 1.54 11.22 -13.52
N SER A 110 0.91 12.09 -14.31
CA SER A 110 0.98 12.02 -15.78
C SER A 110 2.39 12.17 -16.33
N ASP A 111 3.30 12.83 -15.62
CA ASP A 111 4.69 12.99 -16.08
C ASP A 111 5.47 11.69 -15.91
N VAL A 112 5.20 10.94 -14.85
CA VAL A 112 5.75 9.59 -14.66
C VAL A 112 5.26 8.65 -15.77
N ILE A 113 3.95 8.68 -16.08
CA ILE A 113 3.36 7.86 -17.15
C ILE A 113 4.00 8.22 -18.50
N ARG A 114 4.09 9.50 -18.84
CA ARG A 114 4.71 9.97 -20.08
C ARG A 114 6.19 9.59 -20.18
N ALA A 115 6.94 9.59 -19.08
CA ALA A 115 8.31 9.11 -19.06
C ALA A 115 8.39 7.63 -19.40
N LEU A 116 7.52 6.79 -18.80
CA LEU A 116 7.45 5.37 -19.13
C LEU A 116 7.03 5.12 -20.58
N GLU A 117 6.06 5.85 -21.09
CA GLU A 117 5.64 5.75 -22.51
C GLU A 117 6.78 6.10 -23.48
N ARG A 118 7.58 7.15 -23.18
CA ARG A 118 8.79 7.49 -23.95
C ARG A 118 9.80 6.35 -23.94
N LEU A 119 10.02 5.71 -22.79
CA LEU A 119 10.90 4.54 -22.68
C LEU A 119 10.41 3.39 -23.56
N LEU A 120 9.11 3.05 -23.49
CA LEU A 120 8.53 2.00 -24.35
C LEU A 120 8.69 2.31 -25.83
N GLN A 121 8.40 3.55 -26.24
CA GLN A 121 8.53 3.99 -27.61
C GLN A 121 9.97 3.93 -28.12
N ARG A 122 10.93 4.39 -27.31
CA ARG A 122 12.36 4.38 -27.64
C ARG A 122 12.88 2.96 -27.87
N GLU A 123 12.42 1.99 -27.08
CA GLU A 123 12.82 0.58 -27.20
C GLU A 123 11.96 -0.19 -28.24
N GLY A 124 11.04 0.47 -28.94
CA GLY A 124 10.22 -0.14 -29.99
C GLY A 124 9.15 -1.12 -29.50
N VAL A 125 8.68 -0.96 -28.27
CA VAL A 125 7.59 -1.79 -27.70
C VAL A 125 6.29 -1.49 -28.45
N LYS A 126 5.60 -2.53 -28.93
CA LYS A 126 4.26 -2.41 -29.51
C LYS A 126 3.22 -2.39 -28.39
N VAL A 127 2.36 -1.38 -28.35
CA VAL A 127 1.30 -1.23 -27.35
C VAL A 127 -0.06 -1.43 -28.00
N HIS A 128 -0.84 -2.38 -27.47
CA HIS A 128 -2.22 -2.62 -27.87
C HIS A 128 -3.16 -2.27 -26.71
N LEU A 129 -3.83 -1.14 -26.81
CA LEU A 129 -4.92 -0.72 -25.93
C LEU A 129 -6.22 -1.43 -26.29
N HIS A 130 -7.23 -1.38 -25.42
CA HIS A 130 -8.52 -2.05 -25.59
C HIS A 130 -8.39 -3.55 -25.91
N SER A 131 -7.29 -4.18 -25.42
CA SER A 131 -6.92 -5.56 -25.71
C SER A 131 -7.02 -6.42 -24.47
N SER A 132 -8.22 -6.90 -24.17
CA SER A 132 -8.48 -7.77 -23.03
C SER A 132 -8.00 -9.19 -23.33
N VAL A 133 -7.16 -9.72 -22.45
CA VAL A 133 -6.68 -11.11 -22.52
C VAL A 133 -7.67 -12.02 -21.80
N LYS A 134 -8.04 -13.12 -22.45
CA LYS A 134 -8.95 -14.15 -21.93
C LYS A 134 -8.19 -15.20 -21.12
N ARG A 135 -7.06 -15.69 -21.67
CA ARG A 135 -6.22 -16.71 -21.03
C ARG A 135 -4.80 -16.75 -21.59
N VAL A 136 -3.89 -17.36 -20.85
CA VAL A 136 -2.57 -17.79 -21.32
C VAL A 136 -2.75 -19.10 -22.09
N LEU A 137 -2.04 -19.25 -23.20
CA LEU A 137 -2.00 -20.49 -23.99
C LEU A 137 -0.86 -21.37 -23.50
N GLU A 138 -1.15 -22.65 -23.36
CA GLU A 138 -0.23 -23.69 -22.95
C GLU A 138 -0.20 -24.80 -23.99
N GLU A 139 1.00 -25.23 -24.37
CA GLU A 139 1.26 -26.39 -25.22
C GLU A 139 2.49 -27.11 -24.68
N ASP A 140 2.41 -28.43 -24.57
CA ASP A 140 3.48 -29.32 -24.07
C ASP A 140 4.09 -28.85 -22.71
N GLY A 141 3.24 -28.34 -21.81
CA GLY A 141 3.65 -27.89 -20.49
C GLY A 141 4.45 -26.59 -20.50
N GLN A 142 4.35 -25.77 -21.54
CA GLN A 142 4.98 -24.46 -21.66
C GLN A 142 3.98 -23.37 -22.05
N ALA A 143 4.20 -22.13 -21.60
CA ALA A 143 3.45 -21.00 -22.08
C ALA A 143 3.90 -20.64 -23.50
N VAL A 144 2.96 -20.66 -24.47
CA VAL A 144 3.25 -20.40 -25.88
C VAL A 144 2.57 -19.14 -26.42
N GLY A 145 1.91 -18.37 -25.56
CA GLY A 145 1.23 -17.14 -25.96
C GLY A 145 -0.03 -16.86 -25.15
N LEU A 146 -0.95 -16.13 -25.74
CA LEU A 146 -2.21 -15.72 -25.13
C LEU A 146 -3.39 -15.73 -26.12
N GLU A 147 -4.61 -15.83 -25.59
CA GLU A 147 -5.85 -15.66 -26.32
C GLU A 147 -6.53 -14.37 -25.85
N LEU A 148 -6.84 -13.47 -26.79
CA LEU A 148 -7.62 -12.27 -26.54
C LEU A 148 -9.11 -12.60 -26.38
N SER A 149 -9.88 -11.68 -25.79
CA SER A 149 -11.33 -11.85 -25.58
C SER A 149 -12.13 -11.90 -26.89
N ASP A 150 -11.60 -11.38 -28.00
CA ASP A 150 -12.15 -11.47 -29.34
C ASP A 150 -11.87 -12.82 -30.03
N GLY A 151 -11.15 -13.73 -29.35
CA GLY A 151 -10.78 -15.04 -29.86
C GLY A 151 -9.45 -15.12 -30.61
N LYS A 152 -8.79 -13.98 -30.85
CA LYS A 152 -7.48 -13.94 -31.52
C LYS A 152 -6.41 -14.59 -30.66
N ARG A 153 -5.67 -15.55 -31.24
CA ARG A 153 -4.52 -16.19 -30.59
C ARG A 153 -3.22 -15.50 -31.00
N ILE A 154 -2.39 -15.19 -30.02
CA ILE A 154 -1.10 -14.54 -30.17
C ILE A 154 -0.02 -15.50 -29.68
N GLN A 155 0.89 -15.87 -30.57
CA GLN A 155 2.05 -16.69 -30.21
C GLN A 155 3.13 -15.82 -29.59
N ALA A 156 3.78 -16.31 -28.55
CA ALA A 156 4.90 -15.67 -27.87
C ALA A 156 5.80 -16.71 -27.21
N ASP A 157 7.11 -16.46 -27.19
CA ASP A 157 8.10 -17.32 -26.53
C ASP A 157 8.05 -17.19 -25.00
N SER A 158 7.49 -16.10 -24.50
CA SER A 158 7.26 -15.86 -23.07
C SER A 158 6.08 -14.91 -22.85
N VAL A 159 5.38 -15.12 -21.73
CA VAL A 159 4.23 -14.29 -21.31
C VAL A 159 4.53 -13.71 -19.92
N ILE A 160 4.37 -12.41 -19.75
CA ILE A 160 4.52 -11.73 -18.45
C ILE A 160 3.15 -11.23 -17.98
N ALA A 161 2.63 -11.82 -16.91
CA ALA A 161 1.38 -11.40 -16.27
C ALA A 161 1.65 -10.30 -15.23
N ALA A 162 1.29 -9.06 -15.56
CA ALA A 162 1.46 -7.88 -14.72
C ALA A 162 0.12 -7.13 -14.52
N THR A 163 -0.92 -7.89 -14.19
CA THR A 163 -2.33 -7.47 -14.20
C THR A 163 -2.77 -6.68 -12.98
N GLY A 164 -1.89 -6.52 -11.98
CA GLY A 164 -2.27 -5.96 -10.68
C GLY A 164 -3.12 -6.93 -9.84
N GLY A 165 -3.72 -6.41 -8.78
CA GLY A 165 -4.53 -7.16 -7.83
C GLY A 165 -6.05 -6.95 -8.02
N LEU A 166 -6.75 -6.66 -6.90
CA LEU A 166 -8.18 -6.36 -6.83
C LEU A 166 -8.47 -4.92 -6.37
N SER A 167 -7.44 -4.20 -5.90
CA SER A 167 -7.61 -2.83 -5.42
C SER A 167 -7.82 -1.85 -6.56
N TYR A 168 -8.73 -0.88 -6.37
CA TYR A 168 -9.19 0.05 -7.40
C TYR A 168 -9.65 -0.66 -8.68
N PRO A 169 -10.68 -1.50 -8.65
CA PRO A 169 -11.10 -2.31 -9.80
C PRO A 169 -11.46 -1.47 -11.03
N SER A 170 -11.88 -0.21 -10.86
CA SER A 170 -12.13 0.74 -11.95
C SER A 170 -10.88 1.08 -12.78
N THR A 171 -9.68 0.79 -12.28
CA THR A 171 -8.42 0.95 -13.02
C THR A 171 -8.05 -0.26 -13.86
N GLY A 172 -8.82 -1.34 -13.80
CA GLY A 172 -8.57 -2.58 -14.52
C GLY A 172 -8.03 -3.73 -13.66
N SER A 173 -7.80 -3.52 -12.37
CA SER A 173 -7.35 -4.57 -11.43
C SER A 173 -8.53 -5.44 -11.00
N THR A 174 -8.91 -6.43 -11.83
CA THR A 174 -10.11 -7.28 -11.66
C THR A 174 -9.79 -8.75 -11.35
N GLY A 175 -8.53 -9.06 -11.02
CA GLY A 175 -8.10 -10.41 -10.64
C GLY A 175 -7.93 -11.38 -11.82
N ASP A 176 -7.79 -10.89 -13.04
CA ASP A 176 -7.59 -11.73 -14.22
C ASP A 176 -6.37 -12.64 -14.07
N GLY A 177 -5.25 -12.10 -13.59
CA GLY A 177 -4.02 -12.84 -13.37
C GLY A 177 -4.16 -13.98 -12.36
N TYR A 178 -5.04 -13.85 -11.38
CA TYR A 178 -5.31 -14.91 -10.41
C TYR A 178 -6.02 -16.10 -11.05
N ARG A 179 -7.03 -15.82 -11.90
CA ARG A 179 -7.74 -16.89 -12.64
C ARG A 179 -6.81 -17.65 -13.58
N TRP A 180 -5.88 -16.95 -14.25
CA TRP A 180 -4.91 -17.61 -15.11
C TRP A 180 -3.87 -18.40 -14.30
N ALA A 181 -3.43 -17.88 -13.17
CA ALA A 181 -2.54 -18.58 -12.26
C ALA A 181 -3.16 -19.88 -11.76
N GLU A 182 -4.42 -19.85 -11.30
CA GLU A 182 -5.15 -21.06 -10.89
C GLU A 182 -5.32 -22.05 -12.04
N ALA A 183 -5.69 -21.57 -13.23
CA ALA A 183 -5.86 -22.42 -14.42
C ALA A 183 -4.55 -23.09 -14.86
N THR A 184 -3.39 -22.51 -14.53
CA THR A 184 -2.04 -23.06 -14.81
C THR A 184 -1.41 -23.74 -13.59
N GLY A 185 -2.22 -24.15 -12.61
CA GLY A 185 -1.81 -24.96 -11.46
C GLY A 185 -1.09 -24.22 -10.34
N HIS A 186 -1.06 -22.89 -10.34
CA HIS A 186 -0.51 -22.11 -9.24
C HIS A 186 -1.51 -22.00 -8.10
N LYS A 187 -0.99 -21.95 -6.88
CA LYS A 187 -1.78 -21.57 -5.72
C LYS A 187 -1.98 -20.06 -5.69
N VAL A 188 -3.21 -19.62 -5.45
CA VAL A 188 -3.53 -18.23 -5.14
C VAL A 188 -3.86 -18.10 -3.64
N VAL A 189 -3.14 -17.24 -2.95
CA VAL A 189 -3.43 -16.90 -1.56
C VAL A 189 -4.63 -15.96 -1.53
N ALA A 190 -5.59 -16.25 -0.66
CA ALA A 190 -6.82 -15.48 -0.55
C ALA A 190 -6.54 -13.97 -0.44
N CYS A 191 -7.14 -13.20 -1.34
CA CYS A 191 -6.94 -11.78 -1.42
C CYS A 191 -7.80 -11.03 -0.38
N THR A 192 -7.19 -10.06 0.29
CA THR A 192 -7.87 -9.14 1.22
C THR A 192 -7.44 -7.70 0.92
N PRO A 193 -8.33 -6.71 1.18
CA PRO A 193 -7.93 -5.31 1.05
C PRO A 193 -6.86 -4.97 2.09
N SER A 194 -5.87 -4.19 1.69
CA SER A 194 -4.78 -3.70 2.54
C SER A 194 -4.54 -2.22 2.29
N LEU A 195 -3.97 -1.52 3.28
CA LEU A 195 -3.85 -0.06 3.27
C LEU A 195 -5.22 0.61 3.06
N VAL A 196 -6.15 0.26 3.94
CA VAL A 196 -7.55 0.72 3.95
C VAL A 196 -7.85 1.53 5.20
N PRO A 197 -8.86 2.42 5.17
CA PRO A 197 -9.36 3.06 6.38
C PRO A 197 -10.01 2.05 7.33
N PHE A 198 -10.16 2.43 8.59
CA PHE A 198 -10.98 1.72 9.56
C PHE A 198 -12.33 2.42 9.76
N VAL A 199 -13.39 1.64 9.76
CA VAL A 199 -14.69 2.02 10.29
C VAL A 199 -14.64 1.79 11.80
N THR A 200 -15.09 2.76 12.60
CA THR A 200 -15.11 2.68 14.06
C THR A 200 -16.53 2.62 14.61
N GLU A 201 -16.71 1.92 15.73
CA GLU A 201 -17.97 1.93 16.49
C GLU A 201 -18.22 3.29 17.18
N ASP A 202 -17.14 4.06 17.37
CA ASP A 202 -17.13 5.33 18.10
C ASP A 202 -17.74 6.46 17.25
N THR A 203 -18.98 6.80 17.49
CA THR A 203 -19.73 7.83 16.74
C THR A 203 -19.11 9.23 16.78
N TRP A 204 -18.33 9.53 17.82
CA TRP A 204 -17.64 10.81 17.95
C TRP A 204 -16.58 11.02 16.86
N CYS A 205 -16.03 9.96 16.24
CA CYS A 205 -15.10 10.07 15.12
C CYS A 205 -15.71 10.85 13.95
N ALA A 206 -17.00 10.65 13.66
CA ALA A 206 -17.69 11.36 12.59
C ALA A 206 -17.81 12.88 12.84
N LYS A 207 -17.93 13.30 14.12
CA LYS A 207 -17.93 14.73 14.51
C LYS A 207 -16.62 15.43 14.11
N LEU A 208 -15.53 14.65 13.94
CA LEU A 208 -14.21 15.15 13.61
C LEU A 208 -13.86 15.02 12.11
N GLN A 209 -14.79 14.65 11.25
CA GLN A 209 -14.55 14.44 9.81
C GLN A 209 -13.71 15.57 9.21
N GLY A 210 -12.61 15.22 8.51
CA GLY A 210 -11.68 16.15 7.88
C GLY A 210 -10.61 16.74 8.82
N LEU A 211 -10.65 16.43 10.14
CA LEU A 211 -9.56 16.80 11.04
C LEU A 211 -8.37 15.85 10.82
N ALA A 212 -7.25 16.42 10.40
CA ALA A 212 -5.97 15.71 10.34
C ALA A 212 -5.16 15.99 11.62
N LEU A 213 -4.68 14.94 12.26
CA LEU A 213 -3.73 15.02 13.36
C LEU A 213 -2.34 14.68 12.87
N LYS A 214 -1.37 15.51 13.26
CA LYS A 214 0.06 15.34 12.93
C LYS A 214 0.84 15.08 14.21
N ASN A 215 1.98 14.37 14.06
CA ASN A 215 2.88 14.07 15.17
C ASN A 215 2.17 13.33 16.32
N VAL A 216 1.34 12.37 15.99
CA VAL A 216 0.68 11.47 16.95
C VAL A 216 1.27 10.07 16.86
N THR A 217 1.09 9.27 17.90
CA THR A 217 1.42 7.83 17.87
C THR A 217 0.13 7.04 17.92
N LEU A 218 -0.01 6.07 17.02
CA LEU A 218 -1.12 5.13 16.97
C LEU A 218 -0.62 3.73 17.32
N ALA A 219 -1.22 3.11 18.31
CA ALA A 219 -1.05 1.69 18.63
C ALA A 219 -2.31 0.92 18.25
N LEU A 220 -2.15 -0.25 17.63
CA LEU A 220 -3.25 -1.14 17.24
C LEU A 220 -3.16 -2.44 18.01
N TYR A 221 -4.24 -2.81 18.66
CA TYR A 221 -4.38 -4.04 19.45
C TYR A 221 -5.35 -4.99 18.78
N PHE A 222 -5.02 -6.28 18.79
CA PHE A 222 -5.85 -7.38 18.29
C PHE A 222 -5.93 -8.46 19.37
N ASP A 223 -7.11 -8.73 19.89
CA ASP A 223 -7.34 -9.58 21.07
C ASP A 223 -6.41 -9.22 22.25
N GLY A 224 -6.33 -7.93 22.57
CA GLY A 224 -5.51 -7.41 23.65
C GLY A 224 -3.99 -7.37 23.40
N LYS A 225 -3.50 -7.92 22.27
CA LYS A 225 -2.09 -7.89 21.89
C LYS A 225 -1.79 -6.73 20.95
N GLU A 226 -0.78 -5.92 21.26
CA GLU A 226 -0.27 -4.91 20.34
C GLU A 226 0.35 -5.59 19.10
N ILE A 227 -0.15 -5.22 17.92
CA ILE A 227 0.28 -5.75 16.63
C ILE A 227 0.93 -4.69 15.73
N TYR A 228 0.75 -3.42 16.06
CA TYR A 228 1.36 -2.30 15.35
C TYR A 228 1.48 -1.09 16.27
N GLN A 229 2.56 -0.34 16.14
CA GLN A 229 2.73 1.00 16.66
C GLN A 229 3.46 1.86 15.63
N GLY A 230 2.98 3.07 15.43
CA GLY A 230 3.59 4.00 14.47
C GLY A 230 3.44 5.47 14.90
N PHE A 231 4.39 6.31 14.46
CA PHE A 231 4.37 7.76 14.65
C PHE A 231 4.15 8.46 13.31
N GLY A 232 3.25 9.47 13.26
CA GLY A 232 2.99 10.20 12.01
C GLY A 232 1.67 10.97 12.01
N GLU A 233 0.93 10.82 10.93
CA GLU A 233 -0.30 11.55 10.64
C GLU A 233 -1.49 10.61 10.46
N MET A 234 -2.66 11.05 10.91
CA MET A 234 -3.94 10.39 10.68
C MET A 234 -5.04 11.39 10.32
N LEU A 235 -6.15 10.91 9.81
CA LEU A 235 -7.29 11.70 9.38
C LEU A 235 -8.57 11.07 9.92
N PHE A 236 -9.45 11.87 10.51
CA PHE A 236 -10.82 11.48 10.81
C PHE A 236 -11.71 11.58 9.58
N THR A 237 -12.59 10.60 9.40
CA THR A 237 -13.58 10.52 8.31
C THR A 237 -15.00 10.47 8.90
N HIS A 238 -16.01 10.53 8.05
CA HIS A 238 -17.42 10.40 8.49
C HIS A 238 -17.79 9.00 9.01
N PHE A 239 -16.94 7.99 8.79
CA PHE A 239 -17.17 6.62 9.22
C PHE A 239 -16.12 6.09 10.22
N GLY A 240 -15.09 6.87 10.54
CA GLY A 240 -14.00 6.45 11.42
C GLY A 240 -12.70 7.15 11.13
N VAL A 241 -11.63 6.42 10.81
CA VAL A 241 -10.28 6.96 10.68
C VAL A 241 -9.53 6.44 9.45
N SER A 242 -8.63 7.29 8.92
CA SER A 242 -7.78 7.02 7.75
C SER A 242 -6.44 7.76 7.90
N GLY A 243 -5.70 7.89 6.82
CA GLY A 243 -4.38 8.56 6.78
C GLY A 243 -3.22 7.58 6.95
N PRO A 244 -1.97 8.04 6.77
CA PRO A 244 -0.81 7.14 6.64
C PRO A 244 -0.64 6.14 7.77
N LEU A 245 -0.82 6.57 9.04
CA LEU A 245 -0.73 5.67 10.19
C LEU A 245 -1.79 4.58 10.17
N VAL A 246 -3.04 4.98 9.91
CA VAL A 246 -4.19 4.06 9.90
C VAL A 246 -4.08 3.06 8.75
N LEU A 247 -3.69 3.53 7.57
CA LEU A 247 -3.47 2.68 6.41
C LEU A 247 -2.37 1.63 6.68
N SER A 248 -1.26 2.05 7.30
CA SER A 248 -0.19 1.12 7.70
C SER A 248 -0.70 0.11 8.75
N ALA A 249 -1.41 0.58 9.78
CA ALA A 249 -1.98 -0.28 10.81
C ALA A 249 -2.95 -1.33 10.21
N SER A 250 -3.74 -0.96 9.20
CA SER A 250 -4.68 -1.87 8.55
C SER A 250 -4.01 -3.04 7.82
N SER A 251 -2.79 -2.86 7.31
CA SER A 251 -2.01 -3.96 6.72
C SER A 251 -1.66 -5.02 7.77
N TYR A 252 -1.23 -4.60 8.96
CA TYR A 252 -0.98 -5.52 10.07
C TYR A 252 -2.25 -6.20 10.58
N TYR A 253 -3.36 -5.44 10.65
CA TYR A 253 -4.67 -6.00 10.99
C TYR A 253 -5.09 -7.10 10.01
N SER A 254 -5.04 -6.83 8.70
CA SER A 254 -5.40 -7.82 7.66
C SER A 254 -4.52 -9.07 7.74
N ALA A 255 -3.20 -8.88 8.03
CA ALA A 255 -2.27 -9.97 8.26
C ALA A 255 -2.67 -10.85 9.45
N GLN A 256 -3.02 -10.21 10.57
CA GLN A 256 -3.38 -10.92 11.80
C GLN A 256 -4.75 -11.58 11.69
N LEU A 257 -5.72 -10.91 11.07
CA LEU A 257 -7.05 -11.45 10.82
C LEU A 257 -6.98 -12.70 9.93
N ALA A 258 -6.19 -12.70 8.86
CA ALA A 258 -6.00 -13.87 8.00
C ALA A 258 -5.43 -15.08 8.78
N LYS A 259 -4.45 -14.84 9.65
CA LYS A 259 -3.89 -15.89 10.53
C LYS A 259 -4.94 -16.41 11.52
N TRP A 260 -5.69 -15.50 12.13
CA TRP A 260 -6.74 -15.85 13.09
C TRP A 260 -7.87 -16.65 12.43
N THR A 261 -8.35 -16.22 11.27
CA THR A 261 -9.39 -16.91 10.50
C THR A 261 -8.95 -18.34 10.15
N LYS A 262 -7.74 -18.50 9.59
CA LYS A 262 -7.20 -19.82 9.26
C LYS A 262 -7.10 -20.75 10.48
N LYS A 263 -6.67 -20.20 11.65
CA LYS A 263 -6.54 -20.99 12.90
C LYS A 263 -7.91 -21.41 13.46
N ASN A 264 -8.96 -20.61 13.20
CA ASN A 264 -10.27 -20.77 13.80
C ASN A 264 -11.38 -21.16 12.80
N GLU A 265 -11.02 -21.54 11.57
CA GLU A 265 -11.95 -21.83 10.46
C GLU A 265 -13.05 -22.85 10.83
N LYS A 266 -12.73 -23.81 11.70
CA LYS A 266 -13.68 -24.84 12.19
C LYS A 266 -14.40 -24.47 13.48
N LYS A 267 -14.15 -23.28 14.06
CA LYS A 267 -14.72 -22.84 15.32
C LYS A 267 -15.68 -21.67 15.07
N LYS A 268 -16.91 -21.74 15.58
CA LYS A 268 -17.82 -20.58 15.62
C LYS A 268 -17.38 -19.62 16.74
N LEU A 269 -16.32 -18.86 16.52
CA LEU A 269 -15.86 -17.81 17.44
C LEU A 269 -16.39 -16.46 16.99
N SER A 270 -16.67 -15.59 17.96
CA SER A 270 -16.91 -14.18 17.69
C SER A 270 -15.69 -13.54 17.04
N ARG A 271 -15.92 -12.48 16.27
CA ARG A 271 -14.84 -11.70 15.68
C ARG A 271 -13.88 -11.22 16.79
N PRO A 272 -12.55 -11.24 16.54
CA PRO A 272 -11.58 -10.75 17.52
C PRO A 272 -11.76 -9.24 17.75
N GLU A 273 -11.61 -8.82 19.01
CA GLU A 273 -11.63 -7.40 19.35
C GLU A 273 -10.43 -6.68 18.68
N CYS A 274 -10.70 -5.54 18.06
CA CYS A 274 -9.67 -4.69 17.50
C CYS A 274 -9.82 -3.27 18.04
N ARG A 275 -8.76 -2.77 18.70
CA ARG A 275 -8.75 -1.45 19.35
C ARG A 275 -7.56 -0.62 18.92
N ILE A 276 -7.80 0.65 18.68
CA ILE A 276 -6.77 1.68 18.49
C ILE A 276 -6.60 2.46 19.79
N GLU A 277 -5.37 2.74 20.17
CA GLU A 277 -5.01 3.75 21.17
C GLU A 277 -4.20 4.86 20.48
N LEU A 278 -4.70 6.09 20.55
CA LEU A 278 -4.05 7.24 19.95
C LEU A 278 -3.40 8.12 21.01
N ASN A 279 -2.09 8.31 20.92
CA ASN A 279 -1.36 9.27 21.76
C ASN A 279 -1.27 10.62 21.06
N LEU A 280 -1.96 11.62 21.59
CA LEU A 280 -2.02 12.98 21.03
C LEU A 280 -0.77 13.82 21.35
N LYS A 281 0.05 13.42 22.33
CA LYS A 281 1.25 14.14 22.80
C LYS A 281 2.43 13.18 23.01
N PRO A 282 2.88 12.45 21.98
CA PRO A 282 3.88 11.40 22.13
C PRO A 282 5.27 11.89 22.57
N ALA A 283 5.57 13.18 22.37
CA ALA A 283 6.81 13.79 22.83
C ALA A 283 6.89 13.98 24.36
N LEU A 284 5.79 13.77 25.10
CA LEU A 284 5.74 13.94 26.55
C LEU A 284 5.60 12.60 27.28
N THR A 285 6.39 12.39 28.31
CA THR A 285 6.15 11.28 29.26
C THR A 285 4.87 11.53 30.06
N ALA A 286 4.38 10.52 30.80
CA ALA A 286 3.21 10.68 31.66
C ALA A 286 3.41 11.81 32.69
N GLU A 287 4.58 11.84 33.33
CA GLU A 287 4.93 12.85 34.32
C GLU A 287 5.06 14.24 33.71
N GLN A 288 5.66 14.35 32.52
CA GLN A 288 5.79 15.63 31.80
C GLN A 288 4.43 16.19 31.38
N LEU A 289 3.52 15.31 30.92
CA LEU A 289 2.17 15.72 30.56
C LEU A 289 1.37 16.16 31.80
N ASP A 290 1.43 15.43 32.93
CA ASP A 290 0.75 15.81 34.17
C ASP A 290 1.29 17.16 34.70
N LYS A 291 2.61 17.36 34.70
CA LYS A 291 3.22 18.66 35.06
C LYS A 291 2.79 19.79 34.13
N ARG A 292 2.62 19.51 32.81
CA ARG A 292 2.12 20.50 31.86
C ARG A 292 0.67 20.86 32.16
N LEU A 293 -0.20 19.88 32.38
CA LEU A 293 -1.59 20.10 32.74
C LEU A 293 -1.71 20.93 34.03
N LEU A 294 -0.90 20.62 35.06
CA LEU A 294 -0.85 21.41 36.29
C LEU A 294 -0.53 22.89 36.01
N ARG A 295 0.52 23.16 35.23
CA ARG A 295 0.89 24.55 34.87
C ARG A 295 -0.21 25.28 34.09
N GLU A 296 -0.82 24.60 33.10
CA GLU A 296 -1.93 25.17 32.33
C GLU A 296 -3.13 25.48 33.23
N PHE A 297 -3.47 24.59 34.15
CA PHE A 297 -4.57 24.74 35.09
C PHE A 297 -4.28 25.84 36.12
N ASP A 298 -3.06 25.89 36.67
CA ASP A 298 -2.64 26.94 37.60
C ASP A 298 -2.69 28.34 36.99
N SER A 299 -2.32 28.47 35.72
CA SER A 299 -2.40 29.74 35.00
C SER A 299 -3.82 30.21 34.71
N GLN A 300 -4.82 29.34 34.83
CA GLN A 300 -6.20 29.53 34.43
C GLN A 300 -7.23 29.19 35.54
N LYS A 301 -6.83 29.28 36.82
CA LYS A 301 -7.59 28.79 38.01
C LYS A 301 -9.06 29.11 38.02
N ASN A 302 -9.42 30.35 37.57
CA ASN A 302 -10.79 30.83 37.61
C ASN A 302 -11.62 30.56 36.34
N LYS A 303 -10.99 29.97 35.31
CA LYS A 303 -11.71 29.56 34.10
C LYS A 303 -12.47 28.25 34.32
N ASN A 304 -13.50 28.06 33.53
CA ASN A 304 -14.15 26.77 33.41
C ASN A 304 -13.25 25.80 32.63
N PHE A 305 -13.32 24.50 32.94
CA PHE A 305 -12.50 23.47 32.29
C PHE A 305 -12.62 23.50 30.78
N GLY A 306 -13.84 23.68 30.24
CA GLY A 306 -14.11 23.76 28.81
C GLY A 306 -13.28 24.81 28.07
N ASN A 307 -13.00 25.93 28.75
CA ASN A 307 -12.21 27.04 28.18
C ASN A 307 -10.70 26.95 28.51
N ALA A 308 -10.34 26.12 29.47
CA ALA A 308 -8.96 26.03 29.92
C ALA A 308 -8.11 25.08 29.06
N ILE A 309 -8.75 24.22 28.27
CA ILE A 309 -8.07 23.23 27.41
C ILE A 309 -7.90 23.68 25.95
N ASP A 310 -8.30 24.89 25.59
CA ASP A 310 -8.23 25.44 24.23
C ASP A 310 -6.81 25.38 23.62
N GLY A 311 -5.77 25.60 24.43
CA GLY A 311 -4.38 25.53 23.99
C GLY A 311 -3.80 24.12 23.85
N LEU A 312 -4.54 23.08 24.23
CA LEU A 312 -4.05 21.69 24.25
C LEU A 312 -4.33 20.95 22.94
N PHE A 313 -5.43 21.29 22.25
CA PHE A 313 -5.95 20.56 21.10
C PHE A 313 -6.39 21.48 19.96
N PRO A 314 -6.51 20.93 18.72
CA PRO A 314 -7.27 21.61 17.67
C PRO A 314 -8.71 21.88 18.12
N ALA A 315 -9.26 23.04 17.81
CA ALA A 315 -10.58 23.50 18.29
C ALA A 315 -11.70 22.43 18.09
N ARG A 316 -11.70 21.72 16.95
CA ARG A 316 -12.71 20.67 16.67
C ARG A 316 -12.59 19.45 17.59
N LEU A 317 -11.41 19.18 18.17
CA LEU A 317 -11.20 18.03 19.06
C LEU A 317 -11.66 18.34 20.49
N ILE A 318 -11.70 19.61 20.89
CA ILE A 318 -12.02 20.03 22.26
C ILE A 318 -13.38 19.49 22.75
N PRO A 319 -14.51 19.62 22.02
CA PRO A 319 -15.79 19.09 22.49
C PRO A 319 -15.77 17.58 22.73
N VAL A 320 -15.05 16.83 21.88
CA VAL A 320 -14.92 15.38 22.03
C VAL A 320 -14.08 15.03 23.26
N MET A 321 -12.98 15.74 23.50
CA MET A 321 -12.14 15.54 24.68
C MET A 321 -12.85 15.88 25.98
N LEU A 322 -13.73 16.88 25.97
CA LEU A 322 -14.60 17.20 27.11
C LEU A 322 -15.57 16.06 27.38
N GLU A 323 -16.32 15.60 26.35
CA GLU A 323 -17.27 14.49 26.45
C GLU A 323 -16.59 13.22 27.01
N LEU A 324 -15.43 12.84 26.46
CA LEU A 324 -14.72 11.62 26.86
C LEU A 324 -13.97 11.76 28.19
N SER A 325 -13.69 12.98 28.67
CA SER A 325 -13.00 13.19 29.96
C SER A 325 -13.90 12.86 31.14
N GLY A 326 -15.21 12.98 30.99
CA GLY A 326 -16.19 12.86 32.06
C GLY A 326 -16.08 14.00 33.10
N ILE A 327 -15.36 15.09 32.80
CA ILE A 327 -15.27 16.30 33.64
C ILE A 327 -16.29 17.31 33.10
N GLU A 328 -17.14 17.83 33.99
CA GLU A 328 -18.13 18.85 33.62
C GLU A 328 -17.44 20.08 33.02
N PRO A 329 -17.84 20.58 31.82
CA PRO A 329 -17.20 21.70 31.14
C PRO A 329 -17.21 23.00 31.96
N GLU A 330 -18.23 23.20 32.78
CA GLU A 330 -18.43 24.38 33.64
C GLU A 330 -17.65 24.32 34.95
N LYS A 331 -17.10 23.14 35.31
CA LYS A 331 -16.30 22.95 36.52
C LYS A 331 -15.11 23.91 36.52
N LYS A 332 -14.88 24.57 37.62
CA LYS A 332 -13.70 25.46 37.76
C LYS A 332 -12.43 24.67 37.78
N VAL A 333 -11.41 25.13 37.08
CA VAL A 333 -10.14 24.41 36.94
C VAL A 333 -9.47 24.11 38.28
N HIS A 334 -9.58 25.03 39.26
CA HIS A 334 -9.04 24.78 40.61
C HIS A 334 -9.79 23.71 41.44
N GLU A 335 -11.00 23.32 40.99
CA GLU A 335 -11.79 22.24 41.62
C GLU A 335 -11.49 20.87 41.01
N ILE A 336 -10.71 20.81 39.91
CA ILE A 336 -10.32 19.56 39.28
C ILE A 336 -9.39 18.80 40.21
N THR A 337 -9.84 17.62 40.62
CA THR A 337 -9.07 16.74 41.52
C THR A 337 -7.83 16.16 40.80
N LYS A 338 -6.86 15.72 41.59
CA LYS A 338 -5.69 15.00 41.07
C LYS A 338 -6.11 13.76 40.26
N GLN A 339 -7.14 13.04 40.70
CA GLN A 339 -7.63 11.84 40.02
C GLN A 339 -8.24 12.17 38.66
N GLU A 340 -9.07 13.21 38.54
CA GLU A 340 -9.66 13.66 37.28
C GLU A 340 -8.57 14.10 36.30
N ARG A 341 -7.59 14.90 36.76
CA ARG A 341 -6.46 15.32 35.95
C ARG A 341 -5.65 14.14 35.43
N GLN A 342 -5.37 13.14 36.28
CA GLN A 342 -4.65 11.95 35.88
C GLN A 342 -5.42 11.11 34.85
N LYS A 343 -6.74 10.96 35.00
CA LYS A 343 -7.60 10.31 34.01
C LYS A 343 -7.59 11.06 32.69
N PHE A 344 -7.66 12.37 32.74
CA PHE A 344 -7.58 13.21 31.53
C PHE A 344 -6.21 13.09 30.86
N ALA A 345 -5.12 13.09 31.60
CA ALA A 345 -3.78 12.84 31.07
C ALA A 345 -3.66 11.44 30.42
N ALA A 346 -4.27 10.43 31.03
CA ALA A 346 -4.31 9.09 30.46
C ALA A 346 -5.12 9.06 29.14
N LEU A 347 -6.26 9.74 29.07
CA LEU A 347 -7.06 9.89 27.87
C LEU A 347 -6.28 10.57 26.74
N ILE A 348 -5.53 11.63 27.00
CA ILE A 348 -4.67 12.31 26.01
C ILE A 348 -3.62 11.35 25.44
N ARG A 349 -3.09 10.45 26.24
CA ARG A 349 -2.06 9.50 25.82
C ARG A 349 -2.60 8.22 25.21
N LYS A 350 -3.86 7.89 25.46
CA LYS A 350 -4.51 6.65 25.05
C LYS A 350 -5.97 6.92 24.70
N LEU A 351 -6.19 7.81 23.72
CA LEU A 351 -7.54 8.05 23.20
C LEU A 351 -8.01 6.78 22.49
N PRO A 352 -9.02 6.06 23.03
CA PRO A 352 -9.40 4.76 22.52
C PRO A 352 -10.38 4.89 21.37
N MET A 353 -10.30 3.96 20.40
CA MET A 353 -11.26 3.75 19.34
C MET A 353 -11.42 2.25 19.08
N THR A 354 -12.65 1.79 18.92
CA THR A 354 -12.97 0.39 18.58
C THR A 354 -13.15 0.25 17.07
N VAL A 355 -12.42 -0.67 16.47
CA VAL A 355 -12.50 -0.95 15.04
C VAL A 355 -13.64 -1.92 14.77
N GLU A 356 -14.68 -1.45 14.08
CA GLU A 356 -15.78 -2.30 13.61
C GLU A 356 -15.35 -3.15 12.41
N LYS A 357 -14.80 -2.52 11.37
CA LYS A 357 -14.36 -3.19 10.12
C LYS A 357 -13.36 -2.34 9.35
N THR A 358 -12.76 -2.93 8.34
CA THR A 358 -11.91 -2.23 7.35
C THR A 358 -12.74 -1.77 6.15
N GLY A 359 -12.19 -0.82 5.38
CA GLY A 359 -12.67 -0.52 4.04
C GLY A 359 -12.55 -1.73 3.09
N GLU A 360 -13.18 -1.63 1.92
CA GLU A 360 -13.25 -2.67 0.89
C GLU A 360 -12.18 -2.47 -0.21
N PHE A 361 -12.15 -3.39 -1.20
CA PHE A 361 -11.23 -3.30 -2.34
C PHE A 361 -11.35 -2.01 -3.16
N ALA A 362 -12.53 -1.41 -3.21
CA ALA A 362 -12.76 -0.14 -3.90
C ALA A 362 -11.95 1.02 -3.29
N GLU A 363 -11.68 0.95 -1.99
CA GLU A 363 -10.93 1.95 -1.22
C GLU A 363 -9.49 1.52 -0.91
N ALA A 364 -9.16 0.25 -1.15
CA ALA A 364 -7.86 -0.32 -0.84
C ALA A 364 -6.78 0.24 -1.76
N ILE A 365 -5.67 0.71 -1.17
CA ILE A 365 -4.52 1.14 -1.97
C ILE A 365 -3.85 -0.06 -2.62
N ILE A 366 -3.77 -1.18 -1.91
CA ILE A 366 -3.11 -2.41 -2.35
C ILE A 366 -3.95 -3.65 -2.02
N THR A 367 -3.78 -4.71 -2.80
CA THR A 367 -4.26 -6.06 -2.50
C THR A 367 -3.20 -6.81 -1.72
N ARG A 368 -3.59 -7.43 -0.60
CA ARG A 368 -2.82 -8.44 0.10
C ARG A 368 -3.26 -9.83 -0.35
N GLY A 369 -2.34 -10.79 -0.51
CA GLY A 369 -2.58 -12.09 -1.14
C GLY A 369 -2.24 -12.04 -2.62
N GLY A 370 -2.54 -13.10 -3.35
CA GLY A 370 -2.23 -13.23 -4.77
C GLY A 370 -1.48 -14.51 -5.10
N VAL A 371 -0.78 -14.54 -6.24
CA VAL A 371 -0.01 -15.70 -6.69
C VAL A 371 1.06 -16.06 -5.65
N TYR A 372 0.99 -17.28 -5.16
CA TYR A 372 1.85 -17.79 -4.09
C TYR A 372 3.33 -17.75 -4.51
N VAL A 373 4.13 -16.97 -3.83
CA VAL A 373 5.52 -16.69 -4.24
C VAL A 373 6.42 -17.93 -4.28
N LYS A 374 6.08 -19.04 -3.60
CA LYS A 374 6.86 -20.29 -3.71
C LYS A 374 6.67 -21.01 -5.04
N ASP A 375 5.59 -20.70 -5.77
CA ASP A 375 5.36 -21.21 -7.12
C ASP A 375 6.06 -20.37 -8.20
N VAL A 376 6.75 -19.28 -7.79
CA VAL A 376 7.51 -18.37 -8.65
C VAL A 376 8.99 -18.41 -8.27
N ASN A 377 9.88 -18.35 -9.24
CA ASN A 377 11.32 -18.25 -9.01
C ASN A 377 11.70 -16.83 -8.60
N PRO A 378 12.24 -16.57 -7.40
CA PRO A 378 12.55 -15.22 -6.93
C PRO A 378 13.71 -14.55 -7.72
N SER A 379 14.54 -15.32 -8.41
CA SER A 379 15.68 -14.80 -9.17
C SER A 379 15.35 -14.48 -10.63
N THR A 380 14.16 -14.87 -11.12
CA THR A 380 13.75 -14.64 -12.52
C THR A 380 12.32 -14.15 -12.66
N MET A 381 11.50 -14.24 -11.62
CA MET A 381 10.04 -14.04 -11.66
C MET A 381 9.30 -15.07 -12.53
N GLU A 382 9.95 -16.12 -13.00
CA GLU A 382 9.36 -17.19 -13.81
C GLU A 382 8.53 -18.15 -12.96
N SER A 383 7.43 -18.61 -13.49
CA SER A 383 6.64 -19.69 -12.93
C SER A 383 7.46 -20.98 -12.81
N LYS A 384 7.35 -21.66 -11.68
CA LYS A 384 7.87 -23.03 -11.48
C LYS A 384 6.89 -24.11 -11.95
N ARG A 385 5.65 -23.72 -12.32
CA ARG A 385 4.57 -24.60 -12.75
C ARG A 385 4.45 -24.66 -14.26
N LEU A 386 4.61 -23.50 -14.91
CA LEU A 386 4.48 -23.35 -16.35
C LEU A 386 5.65 -22.52 -16.88
N PRO A 387 6.74 -23.15 -17.36
CA PRO A 387 7.86 -22.44 -17.99
C PRO A 387 7.40 -21.47 -19.09
N GLY A 388 8.09 -20.35 -19.22
CA GLY A 388 7.71 -19.30 -20.15
C GLY A 388 6.64 -18.32 -19.64
N LEU A 389 5.99 -18.61 -18.49
CA LEU A 389 5.07 -17.67 -17.81
C LEU A 389 5.82 -16.95 -16.68
N TYR A 390 5.69 -15.64 -16.61
CA TYR A 390 6.28 -14.77 -15.58
C TYR A 390 5.19 -13.98 -14.87
N PHE A 391 5.43 -13.63 -13.59
CA PHE A 391 4.53 -12.79 -12.80
C PHE A 391 5.28 -11.58 -12.25
N ALA A 392 4.67 -10.38 -12.30
CA ALA A 392 5.29 -9.16 -11.79
C ALA A 392 4.26 -8.21 -11.17
N GLY A 393 4.68 -7.50 -10.13
CA GLY A 393 3.88 -6.49 -9.44
C GLY A 393 2.86 -7.08 -8.48
N GLU A 394 1.75 -6.36 -8.29
CA GLU A 394 0.73 -6.63 -7.28
C GLU A 394 -0.08 -7.94 -7.50
N VAL A 395 0.11 -8.63 -8.62
CA VAL A 395 -0.44 -9.98 -8.82
C VAL A 395 0.23 -11.01 -7.90
N LEU A 396 1.44 -10.74 -7.44
CA LEU A 396 2.19 -11.59 -6.50
C LEU A 396 1.69 -11.42 -5.06
N ASP A 397 1.76 -12.47 -4.25
CA ASP A 397 1.50 -12.40 -2.80
C ASP A 397 2.63 -11.65 -2.08
N VAL A 398 2.71 -10.34 -2.35
CA VAL A 398 3.66 -9.39 -1.75
C VAL A 398 2.94 -8.07 -1.54
N ASP A 399 2.98 -7.54 -0.32
CA ASP A 399 2.50 -6.21 0.01
C ASP A 399 3.44 -5.47 0.95
N ALA A 400 3.49 -4.16 0.80
CA ALA A 400 4.31 -3.25 1.58
C ALA A 400 3.48 -2.08 2.12
N LEU A 401 4.03 -1.34 3.09
CA LEU A 401 3.39 -0.16 3.68
C LEU A 401 3.28 1.01 2.68
N THR A 402 2.61 2.08 3.12
CA THR A 402 2.54 3.33 2.36
C THR A 402 3.92 4.00 2.29
N GLY A 403 4.17 4.79 1.23
CA GLY A 403 5.43 5.53 1.13
C GLY A 403 6.22 5.31 -0.17
N GLY A 404 5.61 4.71 -1.20
CA GLY A 404 6.25 4.42 -2.50
C GLY A 404 6.73 2.97 -2.63
N PHE A 405 6.67 2.19 -1.55
CA PHE A 405 7.23 0.83 -1.49
C PHE A 405 6.53 -0.15 -2.44
N ASN A 406 5.19 -0.10 -2.56
CA ASN A 406 4.45 -0.99 -3.46
C ASN A 406 4.72 -0.69 -4.94
N LEU A 407 4.96 0.57 -5.30
CA LEU A 407 5.42 0.90 -6.65
C LEU A 407 6.86 0.40 -6.88
N GLN A 408 7.74 0.50 -5.87
CA GLN A 408 9.08 -0.08 -5.96
C GLN A 408 9.04 -1.60 -6.18
N VAL A 409 8.17 -2.32 -5.47
CA VAL A 409 7.94 -3.76 -5.73
C VAL A 409 7.54 -4.00 -7.18
N ALA A 410 6.63 -3.16 -7.72
CA ALA A 410 6.19 -3.29 -9.11
C ALA A 410 7.33 -3.01 -10.11
N TRP A 411 8.14 -1.98 -9.87
CA TRP A 411 9.30 -1.66 -10.71
C TRP A 411 10.34 -2.77 -10.71
N SER A 412 10.77 -3.21 -9.51
CA SER A 412 11.81 -4.22 -9.34
C SER A 412 11.40 -5.57 -9.93
N THR A 413 10.20 -6.06 -9.61
CA THR A 413 9.72 -7.35 -10.13
C THR A 413 9.44 -7.29 -11.63
N GLY A 414 8.92 -6.16 -12.14
CA GLY A 414 8.72 -5.93 -13.56
C GLY A 414 10.02 -5.94 -14.34
N TYR A 415 11.03 -5.22 -13.86
CA TYR A 415 12.33 -5.17 -14.50
C TYR A 415 12.99 -6.56 -14.56
N LEU A 416 13.02 -7.27 -13.42
CA LEU A 416 13.58 -8.62 -13.35
C LEU A 416 12.82 -9.61 -14.25
N ALA A 417 11.49 -9.59 -14.26
CA ALA A 417 10.69 -10.44 -15.15
C ALA A 417 11.00 -10.17 -16.62
N GLY A 418 11.11 -8.89 -17.01
CA GLY A 418 11.41 -8.50 -18.38
C GLY A 418 12.78 -8.96 -18.84
N THR A 419 13.83 -8.70 -18.06
CA THR A 419 15.21 -9.13 -18.39
C THR A 419 15.33 -10.64 -18.45
N SER A 420 14.69 -11.35 -17.50
CA SER A 420 14.72 -12.82 -17.46
C SER A 420 13.99 -13.46 -18.63
N ALA A 421 12.81 -12.97 -19.00
CA ALA A 421 12.05 -13.46 -20.14
C ALA A 421 12.82 -13.28 -21.46
N ALA A 422 13.57 -12.19 -21.60
CA ALA A 422 14.46 -11.97 -22.74
C ALA A 422 15.68 -12.91 -22.80
N GLY A 423 16.00 -13.57 -21.66
CA GLY A 423 17.12 -14.52 -21.58
C GLY A 423 18.46 -13.87 -21.22
N SER A 424 18.46 -12.64 -20.67
CA SER A 424 19.67 -11.87 -20.35
C SER A 424 20.35 -12.27 -19.02
N ASN A 425 19.74 -13.19 -18.23
CA ASN A 425 20.27 -13.62 -16.91
C ASN A 425 21.24 -14.81 -16.98
N LYS A 426 21.92 -15.04 -18.10
CA LYS A 426 23.12 -15.88 -18.08
C LYS A 426 24.30 -14.94 -17.91
N GLY A 427 24.84 -14.94 -16.67
CA GLY A 427 25.96 -14.10 -16.30
C GLY A 427 27.13 -14.23 -17.28
N GLU A 428 27.65 -13.11 -17.70
CA GLU A 428 29.05 -12.89 -17.94
C GLU A 428 29.71 -12.40 -16.67
#